data_b866e1626a85a48c8350747ed16640f9
#
_entry.id   b866e1626a85a48c8350747ed16640f9
#
_cell.length_a   1.000
_cell.length_b   1.000
_cell.length_c   1.000
_cell.angle_alpha   90.00
_cell.angle_beta   90.00
_cell.angle_gamma   90.00
#
_symmetry.space_group_name_H-M   'P 1'
#
loop_
_entity.id
_entity.type
_entity.pdbx_description
1 polymer ?
#
loop_
_entity_poly.entity_id
_entity_poly.type
_entity_poly.pdbx_seq_one_letter_code
_entity_poly.pdbx_strand_id
1 'polypeptide(L)'
;MYQWLYGALAVCVFASASAETTPAAPPPPQNHHVSIASPNHVLSVELDDRDGYPTYEVRRFGTAVIAPSHVGFIFKDAGKMTRELRLAADSVPAKSVDDTWEQPWGERRYVRNHYTEQTLRLVEAKEPHRTFSMTFRVYDDGVGFRYDFPDQPGLHDVKIADELTEFNVADAATAWWMPWGEPNDTELLYRRTPLAEMSTAHTPLTLRTRDSLHIEIHEAALIDFAGMYVQRIDEQHLRARLVPASEGWAARRAAPFHTPWRMIGITDSAGALYESNLELNLNDPNVLGDVSWIQPGKFIGIWWEMFHEDWTWASGAKHGATTEHAKRYIDFAAKHHFRGVLIEGWNEGWDSNWAGDGSAFSFTKAYPDFDLPAVAAYARQKGVHIIGHHETGGDTSNYEAQMGAGFDLYQSLGIDAVKTGYVTDADQIHH
;
A
#
# COMPACT_ATOMS: atom_id res chain seq x y z
N MET A 1 -38.70 -90.80 31.97
CA MET A 1 -39.51 -89.88 32.79
C MET A 1 -39.22 -88.44 32.35
N TYR A 2 -40.12 -87.92 31.52
CA TYR A 2 -39.93 -86.61 30.84
C TYR A 2 -40.75 -85.56 31.57
N GLN A 3 -40.15 -84.42 31.86
CA GLN A 3 -40.91 -83.24 32.23
C GLN A 3 -40.51 -82.07 31.27
N TRP A 4 -41.56 -81.50 30.66
CA TRP A 4 -41.51 -80.36 29.79
C TRP A 4 -41.56 -79.07 30.62
N LEU A 5 -40.69 -78.08 30.30
CA LEU A 5 -40.78 -76.75 30.82
C LEU A 5 -41.04 -75.75 29.65
N TYR A 6 -42.19 -75.11 29.73
CA TYR A 6 -42.58 -74.01 28.83
C TYR A 6 -41.82 -72.73 29.19
N GLY A 7 -41.08 -72.19 28.24
CA GLY A 7 -40.51 -70.90 28.36
C GLY A 7 -41.42 -69.84 27.72
N ALA A 8 -41.82 -68.80 28.48
CA ALA A 8 -42.62 -67.71 28.01
C ALA A 8 -41.69 -66.65 27.35
N LEU A 9 -41.98 -66.30 26.08
CA LEU A 9 -41.31 -65.25 25.36
C LEU A 9 -41.96 -63.91 25.75
N ALA A 10 -41.22 -63.01 26.44
CA ALA A 10 -41.64 -61.60 26.68
C ALA A 10 -41.24 -60.76 25.49
N VAL A 11 -42.23 -60.23 24.78
CA VAL A 11 -42.00 -59.21 23.70
C VAL A 11 -41.94 -57.87 24.36
N CYS A 12 -40.69 -57.26 24.37
CA CYS A 12 -40.51 -55.87 24.74
C CYS A 12 -40.83 -54.99 23.54
N VAL A 13 -41.92 -54.24 23.59
CA VAL A 13 -42.25 -53.18 22.65
C VAL A 13 -41.44 -51.92 23.07
N PHE A 14 -40.42 -51.58 22.30
CA PHE A 14 -39.73 -50.25 22.46
C PHE A 14 -40.61 -49.18 21.81
N ALA A 15 -41.19 -48.32 22.61
CA ALA A 15 -41.79 -47.04 22.16
C ALA A 15 -40.67 -46.05 21.82
N SER A 16 -40.47 -45.76 20.53
CA SER A 16 -39.57 -44.69 20.06
C SER A 16 -40.23 -43.36 20.40
N ALA A 17 -39.73 -42.67 21.43
CA ALA A 17 -40.06 -41.28 21.69
C ALA A 17 -39.38 -40.42 20.64
N SER A 18 -40.13 -39.88 19.69
CA SER A 18 -39.67 -38.81 18.79
C SER A 18 -39.42 -37.55 19.62
N ALA A 19 -38.15 -37.19 19.78
CA ALA A 19 -37.80 -35.87 20.34
C ALA A 19 -38.29 -34.80 19.35
N GLU A 20 -39.31 -34.05 19.71
CA GLU A 20 -39.65 -32.80 19.03
C GLU A 20 -38.45 -31.83 19.19
N THR A 21 -37.76 -31.59 18.08
CA THR A 21 -36.76 -30.54 18.02
C THR A 21 -37.50 -29.18 18.13
N THR A 22 -37.36 -28.54 19.26
CA THR A 22 -37.78 -27.14 19.45
C THR A 22 -37.14 -26.31 18.35
N PRO A 23 -37.88 -25.50 17.56
CA PRO A 23 -37.27 -24.63 16.56
C PRO A 23 -36.25 -23.71 17.25
N ALA A 24 -35.06 -23.62 16.69
CA ALA A 24 -34.05 -22.66 17.18
C ALA A 24 -34.67 -21.28 17.23
N ALA A 25 -34.44 -20.57 18.33
CA ALA A 25 -34.87 -19.17 18.46
C ALA A 25 -34.38 -18.39 17.23
N PRO A 26 -35.19 -17.48 16.66
CA PRO A 26 -34.75 -16.64 15.58
C PRO A 26 -33.48 -15.90 16.02
N PRO A 27 -32.47 -15.75 15.12
CA PRO A 27 -31.27 -15.00 15.45
C PRO A 27 -31.67 -13.59 15.92
N PRO A 28 -30.93 -12.99 16.88
CA PRO A 28 -31.20 -11.64 17.32
C PRO A 28 -31.20 -10.68 16.12
N PRO A 29 -32.00 -9.62 16.14
CA PRO A 29 -32.05 -8.65 15.04
C PRO A 29 -30.63 -8.17 14.74
N GLN A 30 -30.20 -8.37 13.50
CA GLN A 30 -28.88 -7.92 13.05
C GLN A 30 -28.90 -6.39 13.07
N ASN A 31 -27.87 -5.80 13.66
CA ASN A 31 -27.65 -4.36 13.59
C ASN A 31 -27.08 -4.03 12.20
N HIS A 32 -27.94 -3.57 11.30
CA HIS A 32 -27.58 -3.25 9.92
C HIS A 32 -26.83 -1.93 9.75
N HIS A 33 -26.57 -1.23 10.85
CA HIS A 33 -25.91 0.07 10.85
C HIS A 33 -25.00 0.20 12.06
N VAL A 34 -23.76 0.64 11.82
CA VAL A 34 -22.75 0.90 12.85
C VAL A 34 -22.16 2.28 12.62
N SER A 35 -21.99 3.06 13.69
CA SER A 35 -21.35 4.37 13.68
C SER A 35 -20.10 4.36 14.53
N ILE A 36 -18.99 4.88 13.99
CA ILE A 36 -17.69 4.99 14.65
C ILE A 36 -17.26 6.45 14.63
N ALA A 37 -17.19 7.11 15.79
CA ALA A 37 -16.81 8.51 15.88
C ALA A 37 -15.32 8.68 16.19
N SER A 38 -14.70 9.75 15.67
CA SER A 38 -13.37 10.20 16.09
C SER A 38 -13.34 10.61 17.56
N PRO A 39 -12.17 10.66 18.22
CA PRO A 39 -12.08 11.01 19.63
C PRO A 39 -12.72 12.36 19.98
N ASN A 40 -12.61 13.35 19.09
CA ASN A 40 -13.23 14.68 19.28
C ASN A 40 -14.66 14.78 18.71
N HIS A 41 -15.23 13.71 18.16
CA HIS A 41 -16.54 13.63 17.53
C HIS A 41 -16.73 14.57 16.32
N VAL A 42 -15.67 15.02 15.68
CA VAL A 42 -15.75 15.83 14.45
C VAL A 42 -16.04 14.96 13.25
N LEU A 43 -15.39 13.80 13.17
CA LEU A 43 -15.60 12.82 12.10
C LEU A 43 -16.36 11.59 12.62
N SER A 44 -17.20 11.02 11.76
CA SER A 44 -17.76 9.69 11.97
C SER A 44 -17.74 8.88 10.68
N VAL A 45 -17.63 7.56 10.83
CA VAL A 45 -17.82 6.56 9.77
C VAL A 45 -19.11 5.82 10.08
N GLU A 46 -19.99 5.76 9.09
CA GLU A 46 -21.22 4.97 9.15
C GLU A 46 -21.08 3.78 8.21
N LEU A 47 -21.28 2.56 8.70
CA LEU A 47 -21.34 1.35 7.86
C LEU A 47 -22.77 0.82 7.84
N ASP A 48 -23.29 0.50 6.65
CA ASP A 48 -24.67 0.05 6.43
C ASP A 48 -24.69 -1.15 5.48
N ASP A 49 -25.47 -2.20 5.80
CA ASP A 49 -25.62 -3.41 4.98
C ASP A 49 -27.10 -3.74 4.66
N ARG A 50 -28.04 -2.81 4.92
CA ARG A 50 -29.49 -3.08 4.84
C ARG A 50 -29.91 -3.73 3.54
N ASP A 51 -29.33 -3.33 2.42
CA ASP A 51 -29.65 -3.85 1.10
C ASP A 51 -28.80 -5.09 0.71
N GLY A 52 -27.96 -5.60 1.62
CA GLY A 52 -27.03 -6.69 1.33
C GLY A 52 -25.89 -6.28 0.38
N TYR A 53 -25.71 -4.97 0.24
CA TYR A 53 -24.64 -4.37 -0.53
C TYR A 53 -23.96 -3.32 0.36
N PRO A 54 -22.97 -3.72 1.16
CA PRO A 54 -22.43 -2.89 2.22
C PRO A 54 -21.84 -1.59 1.66
N THR A 55 -22.15 -0.50 2.35
CA THR A 55 -21.61 0.84 2.08
C THR A 55 -21.03 1.43 3.34
N TYR A 56 -19.98 2.22 3.19
CA TYR A 56 -19.50 3.11 4.23
C TYR A 56 -19.74 4.57 3.80
N GLU A 57 -19.89 5.43 4.77
CA GLU A 57 -20.04 6.88 4.60
C GLU A 57 -19.12 7.57 5.61
N VAL A 58 -18.49 8.69 5.22
CA VAL A 58 -17.71 9.52 6.16
C VAL A 58 -18.40 10.87 6.32
N ARG A 59 -18.67 11.23 7.57
CA ARG A 59 -19.33 12.49 7.92
C ARG A 59 -18.43 13.40 8.74
N ARG A 60 -18.56 14.69 8.53
CA ARG A 60 -17.92 15.72 9.33
C ARG A 60 -19.00 16.61 9.94
N PHE A 61 -19.04 16.73 11.27
CA PHE A 61 -20.11 17.40 12.00
C PHE A 61 -21.51 16.96 11.56
N GLY A 62 -21.67 15.67 11.27
CA GLY A 62 -22.93 15.09 10.79
C GLY A 62 -23.26 15.32 9.31
N THR A 63 -22.47 16.11 8.58
CA THR A 63 -22.61 16.31 7.14
C THR A 63 -21.72 15.33 6.36
N ALA A 64 -22.28 14.69 5.33
CA ALA A 64 -21.53 13.76 4.50
C ALA A 64 -20.40 14.48 3.76
N VAL A 65 -19.18 13.90 3.82
CA VAL A 65 -17.98 14.28 3.05
C VAL A 65 -17.70 13.24 1.99
N ILE A 66 -17.73 11.95 2.39
CA ILE A 66 -17.80 10.81 1.48
C ILE A 66 -19.21 10.25 1.62
N ALA A 67 -19.96 10.28 0.54
CA ALA A 67 -21.32 9.74 0.45
C ALA A 67 -21.27 8.19 0.48
N PRO A 68 -22.42 7.49 0.63
CA PRO A 68 -22.43 6.03 0.66
C PRO A 68 -21.61 5.43 -0.50
N SER A 69 -20.58 4.70 -0.13
CA SER A 69 -19.54 4.16 -1.00
C SER A 69 -19.45 2.64 -0.80
N HIS A 70 -19.59 1.88 -1.88
CA HIS A 70 -19.56 0.42 -1.83
C HIS A 70 -18.16 -0.12 -1.59
N VAL A 71 -18.13 -1.36 -1.07
CA VAL A 71 -16.92 -2.13 -0.84
C VAL A 71 -17.07 -3.54 -1.39
N GLY A 72 -15.98 -4.19 -1.71
CA GLY A 72 -15.99 -5.56 -2.18
C GLY A 72 -14.80 -5.93 -3.03
N PHE A 73 -14.76 -7.22 -3.42
CA PHE A 73 -13.65 -7.79 -4.16
C PHE A 73 -14.11 -8.70 -5.28
N ILE A 74 -13.31 -8.75 -6.33
CA ILE A 74 -13.36 -9.77 -7.37
C ILE A 74 -12.09 -10.59 -7.25
N PHE A 75 -12.25 -11.90 -7.06
CA PHE A 75 -11.13 -12.84 -7.02
C PHE A 75 -11.03 -13.57 -8.36
N LYS A 76 -9.81 -13.87 -8.79
CA LYS A 76 -9.57 -14.59 -10.05
C LYS A 76 -10.21 -15.98 -10.03
N ASP A 77 -10.02 -16.71 -8.94
CA ASP A 77 -10.38 -18.13 -8.85
C ASP A 77 -11.57 -18.39 -7.89
N ALA A 78 -12.00 -17.37 -7.13
CA ALA A 78 -13.02 -17.53 -6.09
C ALA A 78 -14.28 -16.65 -6.29
N GLY A 79 -14.47 -16.09 -7.49
CA GLY A 79 -15.64 -15.27 -7.83
C GLY A 79 -15.64 -13.91 -7.14
N LYS A 80 -16.80 -13.46 -6.66
CA LYS A 80 -16.98 -12.11 -6.14
C LYS A 80 -17.49 -12.13 -4.70
N MET A 81 -17.06 -11.15 -3.90
CA MET A 81 -17.63 -10.82 -2.59
C MET A 81 -18.03 -9.34 -2.61
N THR A 82 -19.20 -9.03 -3.13
CA THR A 82 -19.67 -7.65 -3.37
C THR A 82 -21.10 -7.42 -2.92
N ARG A 83 -21.91 -8.45 -2.89
CA ARG A 83 -23.34 -8.40 -2.57
C ARG A 83 -23.71 -9.53 -1.64
N GLU A 84 -24.90 -9.40 -1.03
CA GLU A 84 -25.41 -10.38 -0.07
C GLU A 84 -24.44 -10.56 1.12
N LEU A 85 -23.72 -9.48 1.46
CA LEU A 85 -22.85 -9.38 2.62
C LEU A 85 -23.63 -8.77 3.78
N ARG A 86 -23.43 -9.30 4.98
CA ARG A 86 -24.10 -8.86 6.21
C ARG A 86 -23.09 -8.61 7.32
N LEU A 87 -23.33 -7.57 8.09
CA LEU A 87 -22.59 -7.34 9.32
C LEU A 87 -22.86 -8.45 10.31
N ALA A 88 -21.79 -9.05 10.82
CA ALA A 88 -21.89 -10.06 11.86
C ALA A 88 -22.20 -9.42 13.22
N ALA A 89 -23.02 -10.11 14.01
CA ALA A 89 -23.41 -9.66 15.34
C ALA A 89 -22.25 -9.64 16.37
N ASP A 90 -21.15 -10.33 16.06
CA ASP A 90 -19.96 -10.49 16.90
C ASP A 90 -18.83 -9.49 16.55
N SER A 91 -19.17 -8.37 15.91
CA SER A 91 -18.22 -7.29 15.64
C SER A 91 -17.54 -6.80 16.92
N VAL A 92 -16.23 -6.56 16.82
CA VAL A 92 -15.43 -6.11 17.98
C VAL A 92 -15.89 -4.71 18.39
N PRO A 93 -16.12 -4.46 19.69
CA PRO A 93 -16.45 -3.12 20.16
C PRO A 93 -15.39 -2.08 19.84
N ALA A 94 -15.81 -0.83 19.60
CA ALA A 94 -14.90 0.26 19.38
C ALA A 94 -13.98 0.48 20.60
N LYS A 95 -12.71 0.78 20.33
CA LYS A 95 -11.72 1.16 21.34
C LYS A 95 -11.06 2.49 20.96
N SER A 96 -10.77 3.32 21.96
CA SER A 96 -9.98 4.53 21.77
C SER A 96 -8.51 4.24 22.10
N VAL A 97 -7.61 4.81 21.31
CA VAL A 97 -6.15 4.77 21.49
C VAL A 97 -5.65 6.20 21.51
N ASP A 98 -4.77 6.52 22.47
CA ASP A 98 -4.09 7.81 22.54
C ASP A 98 -2.66 7.54 23.04
N ASP A 99 -1.74 7.43 22.11
CA ASP A 99 -0.33 7.21 22.40
C ASP A 99 0.54 8.19 21.60
N THR A 100 1.84 8.17 21.89
CA THR A 100 2.82 9.00 21.18
C THR A 100 4.07 8.17 20.94
N TRP A 101 4.53 8.17 19.71
CA TRP A 101 5.75 7.50 19.33
C TRP A 101 6.82 8.48 18.86
N GLU A 102 8.06 8.06 18.85
CA GLU A 102 9.20 8.89 18.47
C GLU A 102 9.73 8.49 17.11
N GLN A 103 9.81 9.45 16.20
CA GLN A 103 10.48 9.28 14.91
C GLN A 103 12.00 9.42 15.10
N PRO A 104 12.80 8.53 14.53
CA PRO A 104 14.28 8.66 14.56
C PRO A 104 14.79 9.83 13.70
N TRP A 105 14.04 10.21 12.67
CA TRP A 105 14.26 11.38 11.80
C TRP A 105 12.93 11.85 11.24
N GLY A 106 12.89 13.01 10.60
CA GLY A 106 11.69 13.61 10.02
C GLY A 106 11.45 15.02 10.55
N GLU A 107 10.30 15.57 10.24
CA GLU A 107 9.95 16.96 10.56
C GLU A 107 9.52 17.13 12.01
N ARG A 108 9.03 16.04 12.64
CA ARG A 108 8.57 16.00 14.02
C ARG A 108 9.23 14.84 14.75
N ARG A 109 9.71 15.09 15.95
CA ARG A 109 10.29 14.04 16.78
C ARG A 109 9.20 13.16 17.39
N TYR A 110 8.13 13.77 17.90
CA TYR A 110 7.04 13.06 18.57
C TYR A 110 5.77 13.15 17.74
N VAL A 111 5.19 12.00 17.45
CA VAL A 111 3.96 11.85 16.66
C VAL A 111 2.88 11.29 17.57
N ARG A 112 1.83 12.07 17.82
CA ARG A 112 0.64 11.60 18.54
C ARG A 112 -0.18 10.71 17.62
N ASN A 113 -0.63 9.58 18.16
CA ASN A 113 -1.48 8.60 17.48
C ASN A 113 -2.78 8.47 18.28
N HIS A 114 -3.80 9.24 17.89
CA HIS A 114 -5.05 9.36 18.64
C HIS A 114 -6.25 9.08 17.74
N TYR A 115 -6.90 7.94 17.95
CA TYR A 115 -7.99 7.46 17.12
C TYR A 115 -8.98 6.58 17.88
N THR A 116 -10.14 6.37 17.26
CA THR A 116 -11.07 5.31 17.60
C THR A 116 -10.95 4.18 16.58
N GLU A 117 -10.73 2.94 17.03
CA GLU A 117 -10.63 1.75 16.15
C GLU A 117 -11.83 0.84 16.37
N GLN A 118 -12.37 0.31 15.28
CA GLN A 118 -13.36 -0.76 15.32
C GLN A 118 -13.18 -1.70 14.13
N THR A 119 -13.26 -3.01 14.41
CA THR A 119 -13.26 -4.05 13.38
C THR A 119 -14.66 -4.60 13.22
N LEU A 120 -15.17 -4.59 11.98
CA LEU A 120 -16.51 -5.01 11.61
C LEU A 120 -16.40 -6.18 10.62
N ARG A 121 -16.97 -7.34 10.98
CA ARG A 121 -16.93 -8.53 10.15
C ARG A 121 -18.13 -8.57 9.21
N LEU A 122 -17.87 -8.80 7.93
CA LEU A 122 -18.86 -9.00 6.88
C LEU A 122 -18.88 -10.49 6.50
N VAL A 123 -20.06 -11.04 6.34
CA VAL A 123 -20.31 -12.46 6.03
C VAL A 123 -21.23 -12.57 4.83
N GLU A 124 -20.92 -13.44 3.89
CA GLU A 124 -21.85 -13.79 2.80
C GLU A 124 -23.10 -14.44 3.37
N ALA A 125 -24.28 -13.95 2.95
CA ALA A 125 -25.57 -14.52 3.36
C ALA A 125 -25.82 -15.90 2.77
N LYS A 126 -25.14 -16.25 1.68
CA LYS A 126 -25.23 -17.55 0.98
C LYS A 126 -23.96 -18.35 1.12
N GLU A 127 -24.09 -19.67 0.95
CA GLU A 127 -22.96 -20.58 0.87
C GLU A 127 -21.92 -20.09 -0.20
N PRO A 128 -20.63 -20.17 0.11
CA PRO A 128 -20.00 -20.85 1.24
C PRO A 128 -19.85 -20.02 2.52
N HIS A 129 -20.56 -18.89 2.68
CA HIS A 129 -20.51 -18.00 3.86
C HIS A 129 -19.11 -17.45 4.15
N ARG A 130 -18.38 -17.07 3.11
CA ARG A 130 -17.05 -16.49 3.27
C ARG A 130 -17.14 -15.16 4.01
N THR A 131 -16.04 -14.80 4.65
CA THR A 131 -15.95 -13.59 5.46
C THR A 131 -14.73 -12.75 5.11
N PHE A 132 -14.82 -11.46 5.33
CA PHE A 132 -13.69 -10.57 5.56
C PHE A 132 -14.09 -9.55 6.62
N SER A 133 -13.12 -8.92 7.26
CA SER A 133 -13.39 -7.83 8.18
C SER A 133 -12.92 -6.51 7.59
N MET A 134 -13.55 -5.42 8.03
CA MET A 134 -13.07 -4.05 7.80
C MET A 134 -12.64 -3.48 9.15
N THR A 135 -11.37 -3.11 9.27
CA THR A 135 -10.84 -2.41 10.43
C THR A 135 -10.76 -0.93 10.10
N PHE A 136 -11.51 -0.11 10.83
CA PHE A 136 -11.50 1.34 10.73
C PHE A 136 -10.66 1.96 11.85
N ARG A 137 -9.87 2.97 11.51
CA ARG A 137 -9.27 3.93 12.44
C ARG A 137 -9.77 5.32 12.10
N VAL A 138 -10.53 5.92 12.99
CA VAL A 138 -11.11 7.25 12.79
C VAL A 138 -10.33 8.24 13.66
N TYR A 139 -9.59 9.13 13.00
CA TYR A 139 -8.80 10.21 13.60
C TYR A 139 -9.61 11.51 13.56
N ASP A 140 -9.09 12.55 14.18
CA ASP A 140 -9.73 13.87 14.17
C ASP A 140 -9.59 14.61 12.83
N ASP A 141 -8.62 14.19 12.00
CA ASP A 141 -8.27 14.79 10.71
C ASP A 141 -8.38 13.80 9.53
N GLY A 142 -8.93 12.60 9.75
CA GLY A 142 -9.14 11.63 8.68
C GLY A 142 -9.53 10.25 9.14
N VAL A 143 -9.62 9.36 8.17
CA VAL A 143 -10.03 7.96 8.35
C VAL A 143 -9.08 7.06 7.59
N GLY A 144 -8.62 5.99 8.25
CA GLY A 144 -8.00 4.83 7.61
C GLY A 144 -8.91 3.62 7.74
N PHE A 145 -9.01 2.81 6.70
CA PHE A 145 -9.60 1.48 6.81
C PHE A 145 -8.86 0.46 5.94
N ARG A 146 -8.89 -0.78 6.38
CA ARG A 146 -8.31 -1.90 5.63
C ARG A 146 -9.20 -3.12 5.71
N TYR A 147 -8.93 -4.08 4.85
CA TYR A 147 -9.63 -5.34 4.82
C TYR A 147 -8.73 -6.44 5.40
N ASP A 148 -9.30 -7.28 6.26
CA ASP A 148 -8.62 -8.40 6.88
C ASP A 148 -9.29 -9.70 6.39
N PHE A 149 -8.52 -10.56 5.72
CA PHE A 149 -8.96 -11.85 5.18
C PHE A 149 -8.48 -13.00 6.07
N PRO A 150 -9.38 -13.71 6.76
CA PRO A 150 -9.01 -14.89 7.51
C PRO A 150 -8.72 -16.07 6.57
N ASP A 151 -7.93 -17.03 7.03
CA ASP A 151 -7.81 -18.32 6.36
C ASP A 151 -9.14 -19.08 6.43
N GLN A 152 -9.69 -19.45 5.29
CA GLN A 152 -11.01 -20.09 5.19
C GLN A 152 -11.16 -20.89 3.89
N PRO A 153 -12.10 -21.85 3.83
CA PRO A 153 -12.33 -22.64 2.62
C PRO A 153 -12.54 -21.77 1.37
N GLY A 154 -11.75 -22.05 0.33
CA GLY A 154 -11.81 -21.31 -0.94
C GLY A 154 -11.04 -19.99 -0.98
N LEU A 155 -10.41 -19.56 0.14
CA LEU A 155 -9.61 -18.35 0.22
C LEU A 155 -8.30 -18.59 1.04
N HIS A 156 -7.51 -19.61 0.65
CA HIS A 156 -6.19 -19.89 1.22
C HIS A 156 -5.08 -19.16 0.44
N ASP A 157 -5.06 -19.33 -0.87
CA ASP A 157 -4.21 -18.59 -1.82
C ASP A 157 -5.10 -17.59 -2.55
N VAL A 158 -5.14 -16.37 -2.04
CA VAL A 158 -6.10 -15.36 -2.48
C VAL A 158 -5.49 -14.55 -3.61
N LYS A 159 -6.14 -14.60 -4.79
CA LYS A 159 -5.78 -13.80 -5.96
C LYS A 159 -6.86 -12.76 -6.20
N ILE A 160 -6.58 -11.53 -5.81
CA ILE A 160 -7.47 -10.38 -5.98
C ILE A 160 -7.32 -9.89 -7.42
N ALA A 161 -8.38 -9.99 -8.21
CA ALA A 161 -8.40 -9.46 -9.57
C ALA A 161 -8.80 -7.97 -9.60
N ASP A 162 -9.70 -7.54 -8.70
CA ASP A 162 -10.11 -6.14 -8.57
C ASP A 162 -10.61 -5.84 -7.15
N GLU A 163 -10.30 -4.66 -6.65
CA GLU A 163 -10.87 -4.07 -5.44
C GLU A 163 -11.92 -3.03 -5.84
N LEU A 164 -13.11 -3.15 -5.28
CA LEU A 164 -14.25 -2.32 -5.65
C LEU A 164 -14.56 -1.25 -4.62
N THR A 165 -13.58 -0.85 -3.83
CA THR A 165 -13.70 0.24 -2.86
C THR A 165 -14.01 1.56 -3.58
N GLU A 166 -15.15 2.17 -3.27
CA GLU A 166 -15.54 3.47 -3.79
C GLU A 166 -15.15 4.59 -2.82
N PHE A 167 -15.03 5.82 -3.35
CA PHE A 167 -14.83 7.07 -2.62
C PHE A 167 -15.76 8.12 -3.23
N ASN A 168 -17.05 8.04 -2.91
CA ASN A 168 -18.06 8.89 -3.52
C ASN A 168 -18.07 10.25 -2.82
N VAL A 169 -17.51 11.28 -3.47
CA VAL A 169 -17.41 12.63 -2.89
C VAL A 169 -18.80 13.27 -2.82
N ALA A 170 -19.20 13.73 -1.62
CA ALA A 170 -20.56 14.19 -1.40
C ALA A 170 -20.88 15.53 -2.08
N ASP A 171 -19.87 16.34 -2.41
CA ASP A 171 -20.05 17.66 -3.05
C ASP A 171 -19.10 17.80 -4.26
N ALA A 172 -19.45 18.73 -5.16
CA ALA A 172 -18.57 19.09 -6.26
C ALA A 172 -17.24 19.62 -5.74
N ALA A 173 -16.16 19.17 -6.33
CA ALA A 173 -14.81 19.50 -5.90
C ALA A 173 -13.89 19.91 -7.07
N THR A 174 -12.84 20.65 -6.74
CA THR A 174 -11.67 20.83 -7.60
C THR A 174 -10.65 19.77 -7.22
N ALA A 175 -10.10 19.07 -8.21
CA ALA A 175 -9.09 18.05 -8.04
C ALA A 175 -7.70 18.57 -8.44
N TRP A 176 -6.68 18.26 -7.64
CA TRP A 176 -5.26 18.32 -8.01
C TRP A 176 -4.79 16.88 -8.14
N TRP A 177 -4.42 16.49 -9.35
CA TRP A 177 -4.19 15.09 -9.67
C TRP A 177 -3.12 14.92 -10.76
N MET A 178 -2.40 13.82 -10.68
CA MET A 178 -1.50 13.38 -11.73
C MET A 178 -2.17 12.24 -12.49
N PRO A 179 -2.24 12.31 -13.83
CA PRO A 179 -2.85 11.23 -14.63
C PRO A 179 -2.11 9.91 -14.41
N TRP A 180 -2.86 8.84 -14.19
CA TRP A 180 -2.37 7.49 -14.37
C TRP A 180 -2.61 7.09 -15.83
N GLY A 181 -1.60 6.73 -16.56
CA GLY A 181 -1.71 6.44 -17.99
C GLY A 181 -0.97 5.18 -18.38
N GLU A 182 0.31 5.33 -18.56
CA GLU A 182 1.18 4.22 -18.91
C GLU A 182 1.80 3.62 -17.66
N PRO A 183 1.96 2.29 -17.63
CA PRO A 183 2.79 1.65 -16.63
C PRO A 183 4.20 2.28 -16.61
N ASN A 184 4.77 2.48 -15.43
CA ASN A 184 6.05 3.15 -15.18
C ASN A 184 6.12 4.65 -15.45
N ASP A 185 5.06 5.29 -15.87
CA ASP A 185 5.07 6.72 -16.09
C ASP A 185 4.45 7.44 -14.90
N THR A 186 5.28 7.72 -13.90
CA THR A 186 4.89 8.44 -12.68
C THR A 186 5.41 9.88 -12.65
N GLU A 187 6.07 10.34 -13.71
CA GLU A 187 6.70 11.69 -13.79
C GLU A 187 5.87 12.65 -14.62
N LEU A 188 4.53 12.57 -14.56
CA LEU A 188 3.65 13.46 -15.29
C LEU A 188 3.38 14.76 -14.53
N LEU A 189 2.95 15.78 -15.26
CA LEU A 189 2.57 17.06 -14.65
C LEU A 189 1.23 16.96 -13.94
N TYR A 190 1.15 17.53 -12.73
CA TYR A 190 -0.10 17.70 -12.02
C TYR A 190 -1.09 18.57 -12.80
N ARG A 191 -2.35 18.16 -12.77
CA ARG A 191 -3.48 18.89 -13.35
C ARG A 191 -4.35 19.45 -12.23
N ARG A 192 -5.00 20.57 -12.51
CA ARG A 192 -6.04 21.15 -11.66
C ARG A 192 -7.29 21.31 -12.49
N THR A 193 -8.33 20.53 -12.17
CA THR A 193 -9.60 20.55 -12.90
C THR A 193 -10.78 20.39 -11.94
N PRO A 194 -12.01 20.68 -12.36
CA PRO A 194 -13.18 20.11 -11.70
C PRO A 194 -13.05 18.60 -11.58
N LEU A 195 -13.53 18.01 -10.48
CA LEU A 195 -13.50 16.55 -10.29
C LEU A 195 -14.18 15.80 -11.44
N ALA A 196 -15.28 16.34 -11.95
CA ALA A 196 -16.02 15.78 -13.09
C ALA A 196 -15.19 15.68 -14.41
N GLU A 197 -14.08 16.38 -14.52
CA GLU A 197 -13.17 16.34 -15.66
C GLU A 197 -11.92 15.46 -15.42
N MET A 198 -11.75 14.93 -14.22
CA MET A 198 -10.65 14.01 -13.91
C MET A 198 -10.86 12.69 -14.64
N SER A 199 -9.80 12.03 -15.04
CA SER A 199 -9.85 10.64 -15.55
C SER A 199 -9.44 9.64 -14.47
N THR A 200 -8.36 8.91 -14.69
CA THR A 200 -7.71 8.05 -13.70
C THR A 200 -6.50 8.78 -13.14
N ALA A 201 -6.30 8.72 -11.85
CA ALA A 201 -5.27 9.46 -11.14
C ALA A 201 -4.40 8.56 -10.27
N HIS A 202 -3.10 8.88 -10.20
CA HIS A 202 -2.24 8.40 -9.12
C HIS A 202 -2.69 8.93 -7.76
N THR A 203 -2.29 8.27 -6.70
CA THR A 203 -2.42 8.76 -5.33
C THR A 203 -1.08 9.35 -4.86
N PRO A 204 -1.07 10.33 -3.94
CA PRO A 204 -2.24 10.97 -3.31
C PRO A 204 -3.07 11.84 -4.27
N LEU A 205 -4.39 11.72 -4.18
CA LEU A 205 -5.34 12.59 -4.89
C LEU A 205 -5.85 13.66 -3.92
N THR A 206 -5.62 14.93 -4.24
CA THR A 206 -6.10 16.04 -3.41
C THR A 206 -7.32 16.70 -4.02
N LEU A 207 -8.35 16.88 -3.21
CA LEU A 207 -9.62 17.53 -3.59
C LEU A 207 -9.90 18.73 -2.68
N ARG A 208 -10.58 19.74 -3.23
CA ARG A 208 -11.14 20.84 -2.45
C ARG A 208 -12.62 21.01 -2.81
N THR A 209 -13.49 20.84 -1.84
CA THR A 209 -14.94 21.05 -1.99
C THR A 209 -15.28 22.53 -2.14
N ARG A 210 -16.52 22.82 -2.51
CA ARG A 210 -17.03 24.21 -2.57
C ARG A 210 -16.93 24.94 -1.24
N ASP A 211 -17.15 24.25 -0.14
CA ASP A 211 -17.04 24.79 1.22
C ASP A 211 -15.58 24.89 1.72
N SER A 212 -14.62 24.73 0.80
CA SER A 212 -13.18 24.81 1.08
C SER A 212 -12.63 23.71 1.99
N LEU A 213 -13.37 22.63 2.20
CA LEU A 213 -12.85 21.43 2.85
C LEU A 213 -11.83 20.75 1.93
N HIS A 214 -10.71 20.34 2.48
CA HIS A 214 -9.66 19.63 1.75
C HIS A 214 -9.73 18.15 2.08
N ILE A 215 -9.71 17.34 1.03
CA ILE A 215 -9.79 15.88 1.12
C ILE A 215 -8.56 15.32 0.42
N GLU A 216 -7.93 14.34 1.02
CA GLU A 216 -6.87 13.54 0.43
C GLU A 216 -7.32 12.08 0.35
N ILE A 217 -7.14 11.44 -0.79
CA ILE A 217 -7.35 10.00 -0.97
C ILE A 217 -6.00 9.37 -1.27
N HIS A 218 -5.57 8.47 -0.41
CA HIS A 218 -4.28 7.80 -0.51
C HIS A 218 -4.34 6.40 0.11
N GLU A 219 -3.20 5.76 0.23
CA GLU A 219 -3.01 4.49 0.91
C GLU A 219 -1.79 4.55 1.85
N ALA A 220 -1.75 3.67 2.83
CA ALA A 220 -0.63 3.54 3.75
C ALA A 220 -0.34 2.06 4.04
N ALA A 221 0.87 1.77 4.52
CA ALA A 221 1.35 0.40 4.73
C ALA A 221 1.23 -0.47 3.47
N LEU A 222 1.68 0.08 2.34
CA LEU A 222 1.77 -0.66 1.07
C LEU A 222 2.94 -1.64 1.16
N ILE A 223 2.67 -2.82 1.72
CA ILE A 223 3.66 -3.88 1.96
C ILE A 223 3.18 -5.16 1.28
N ASP A 224 3.96 -5.65 0.32
CA ASP A 224 3.69 -6.90 -0.41
C ASP A 224 2.24 -6.94 -0.96
N PHE A 225 1.86 -5.87 -1.64
CA PHE A 225 0.53 -5.68 -2.23
C PHE A 225 0.61 -4.74 -3.44
N ALA A 226 -0.40 -4.77 -4.32
CA ALA A 226 -0.47 -3.87 -5.47
C ALA A 226 -0.80 -2.43 -5.05
N GLY A 227 -0.11 -1.46 -5.63
CA GLY A 227 -0.39 -0.05 -5.45
C GLY A 227 -1.78 0.34 -5.95
N MET A 228 -2.39 1.32 -5.28
CA MET A 228 -3.71 1.82 -5.62
C MET A 228 -3.61 3.07 -6.50
N TYR A 229 -4.45 3.14 -7.51
CA TYR A 229 -4.81 4.37 -8.21
C TYR A 229 -6.33 4.60 -8.15
N VAL A 230 -6.77 5.82 -8.45
CA VAL A 230 -8.18 6.20 -8.33
C VAL A 230 -8.78 6.48 -9.69
N GLN A 231 -9.79 5.71 -10.06
CA GLN A 231 -10.55 5.90 -11.29
C GLN A 231 -11.85 6.67 -11.02
N ARG A 232 -12.10 7.74 -11.76
CA ARG A 232 -13.41 8.38 -11.77
C ARG A 232 -14.38 7.55 -12.61
N ILE A 233 -15.52 7.21 -12.03
CA ILE A 233 -16.59 6.45 -12.69
C ILE A 233 -17.60 7.40 -13.33
N ASP A 234 -18.01 8.43 -12.60
CA ASP A 234 -18.87 9.51 -13.09
C ASP A 234 -18.56 10.84 -12.38
N GLU A 235 -19.49 11.80 -12.29
CA GLU A 235 -19.22 13.16 -11.83
C GLU A 235 -18.57 13.25 -10.45
N GLN A 236 -18.96 12.39 -9.50
CA GLN A 236 -18.51 12.41 -8.10
C GLN A 236 -18.13 11.02 -7.58
N HIS A 237 -18.36 9.98 -8.35
CA HIS A 237 -18.07 8.61 -7.95
C HIS A 237 -16.66 8.23 -8.39
N LEU A 238 -15.84 7.97 -7.39
CA LEU A 238 -14.47 7.49 -7.53
C LEU A 238 -14.40 6.04 -7.06
N ARG A 239 -13.46 5.28 -7.61
CA ARG A 239 -13.21 3.89 -7.22
C ARG A 239 -11.72 3.60 -7.18
N ALA A 240 -11.30 2.83 -6.19
CA ALA A 240 -9.99 2.22 -6.15
C ALA A 240 -9.79 1.29 -7.35
N ARG A 241 -8.61 1.31 -7.90
CA ARG A 241 -8.09 0.31 -8.84
C ARG A 241 -6.72 -0.09 -8.35
N LEU A 242 -6.36 -1.33 -8.55
CA LEU A 242 -5.04 -1.84 -8.23
C LEU A 242 -4.22 -1.96 -9.51
N VAL A 243 -2.91 -1.70 -9.39
CA VAL A 243 -1.97 -1.95 -10.49
C VAL A 243 -2.06 -3.43 -10.87
N PRO A 244 -2.35 -3.76 -12.15
CA PRO A 244 -2.57 -5.13 -12.54
C PRO A 244 -1.26 -5.90 -12.72
N ALA A 245 -1.27 -7.18 -12.40
CA ALA A 245 -0.26 -8.13 -12.84
C ALA A 245 -0.61 -8.74 -14.20
N SER A 246 0.40 -9.21 -14.92
CA SER A 246 0.24 -9.86 -16.24
C SER A 246 -0.62 -11.14 -16.18
N GLU A 247 -0.69 -11.81 -15.03
CA GLU A 247 -1.42 -13.06 -14.86
C GLU A 247 -2.93 -12.88 -14.64
N GLY A 248 -3.46 -11.65 -14.73
CA GLY A 248 -4.89 -11.35 -14.62
C GLY A 248 -5.40 -11.34 -13.17
N TRP A 249 -4.54 -11.01 -12.23
CA TRP A 249 -4.83 -10.60 -10.86
C TRP A 249 -4.01 -9.33 -10.56
N ALA A 250 -4.29 -8.63 -9.49
CA ALA A 250 -3.53 -7.46 -9.06
C ALA A 250 -2.69 -7.77 -7.80
N ALA A 251 -3.24 -8.54 -6.87
CA ALA A 251 -2.52 -8.95 -5.67
C ALA A 251 -2.73 -10.44 -5.40
N ARG A 252 -1.68 -11.12 -4.93
CA ARG A 252 -1.73 -12.52 -4.49
C ARG A 252 -1.18 -12.66 -3.10
N ARG A 253 -1.97 -13.21 -2.18
CA ARG A 253 -1.60 -13.35 -0.77
C ARG A 253 -2.03 -14.71 -0.22
N ALA A 254 -1.19 -15.30 0.62
CA ALA A 254 -1.62 -16.42 1.47
C ALA A 254 -2.41 -15.87 2.66
N ALA A 255 -3.60 -16.43 2.90
CA ALA A 255 -4.39 -16.08 4.08
C ALA A 255 -3.81 -16.74 5.35
N PRO A 256 -3.90 -16.11 6.56
CA PRO A 256 -4.55 -14.82 6.77
C PRO A 256 -3.66 -13.63 6.38
N PHE A 257 -4.25 -12.56 5.85
CA PHE A 257 -3.56 -11.32 5.53
C PHE A 257 -4.48 -10.12 5.66
N HIS A 258 -3.91 -8.91 5.62
CA HIS A 258 -4.64 -7.66 5.46
C HIS A 258 -4.15 -6.87 4.24
N THR A 259 -5.04 -6.04 3.69
CA THR A 259 -4.68 -5.10 2.62
C THR A 259 -3.92 -3.91 3.20
N PRO A 260 -3.26 -3.08 2.38
CA PRO A 260 -2.90 -1.72 2.77
C PRO A 260 -4.12 -0.94 3.29
N TRP A 261 -3.86 0.11 4.08
CA TRP A 261 -4.90 1.03 4.50
C TRP A 261 -5.35 1.89 3.33
N ARG A 262 -6.65 2.04 3.18
CA ARG A 262 -7.26 3.08 2.37
C ARG A 262 -7.43 4.30 3.25
N MET A 263 -6.84 5.43 2.85
CA MET A 263 -6.73 6.64 3.64
C MET A 263 -7.55 7.76 3.05
N ILE A 264 -8.30 8.47 3.91
CA ILE A 264 -9.07 9.65 3.57
C ILE A 264 -8.72 10.75 4.58
N GLY A 265 -7.84 11.67 4.21
CA GLY A 265 -7.54 12.88 4.98
C GLY A 265 -8.66 13.91 4.79
N ILE A 266 -9.09 14.59 5.86
CA ILE A 266 -10.22 15.56 5.83
C ILE A 266 -9.87 16.74 6.73
N THR A 267 -9.55 17.90 6.14
CA THR A 267 -9.06 19.07 6.88
C THR A 267 -9.64 20.39 6.36
N ASP A 268 -9.54 21.46 7.15
CA ASP A 268 -10.02 22.78 6.79
C ASP A 268 -9.12 23.56 5.83
N SER A 269 -7.88 23.09 5.61
CA SER A 269 -6.93 23.76 4.72
C SER A 269 -5.93 22.79 4.13
N ALA A 270 -5.32 23.18 3.00
CA ALA A 270 -4.24 22.41 2.40
C ALA A 270 -3.01 22.30 3.33
N GLY A 271 -2.72 23.33 4.13
CA GLY A 271 -1.65 23.26 5.12
C GLY A 271 -1.91 22.22 6.20
N ALA A 272 -3.15 22.06 6.63
CA ALA A 272 -3.51 21.04 7.61
C ALA A 272 -3.42 19.60 7.05
N LEU A 273 -3.64 19.39 5.74
CA LEU A 273 -3.33 18.11 5.10
C LEU A 273 -1.83 17.80 5.18
N TYR A 274 -0.99 18.77 4.83
CA TYR A 274 0.47 18.62 4.91
C TYR A 274 0.96 18.37 6.34
N GLU A 275 0.31 18.97 7.34
CA GLU A 275 0.65 18.80 8.74
C GLU A 275 0.08 17.53 9.38
N SER A 276 -0.79 16.80 8.70
CA SER A 276 -1.39 15.56 9.19
C SER A 276 -0.32 14.48 9.43
N ASN A 277 -0.52 13.67 10.46
CA ASN A 277 0.27 12.48 10.72
C ASN A 277 -0.51 11.19 10.39
N LEU A 278 -1.61 11.30 9.68
CA LEU A 278 -2.51 10.19 9.41
C LEU A 278 -1.77 9.04 8.71
N GLU A 279 -1.05 9.35 7.64
CA GLU A 279 -0.27 8.35 6.89
C GLU A 279 0.80 7.70 7.78
N LEU A 280 1.56 8.50 8.56
CA LEU A 280 2.58 7.98 9.47
C LEU A 280 1.98 7.02 10.50
N ASN A 281 0.82 7.36 11.06
CA ASN A 281 0.14 6.58 12.09
C ASN A 281 -0.56 5.31 11.56
N LEU A 282 -0.83 5.24 10.26
CA LEU A 282 -1.39 4.06 9.61
C LEU A 282 -0.32 3.06 9.16
N ASN A 283 0.94 3.44 9.11
CA ASN A 283 2.04 2.54 8.84
C ASN A 283 2.44 1.73 10.08
N ASP A 284 2.97 0.54 9.83
CA ASP A 284 3.42 -0.34 10.90
C ASP A 284 4.68 0.22 11.61
N PRO A 285 4.88 -0.11 12.87
CA PRO A 285 6.10 0.27 13.59
C PRO A 285 7.36 -0.28 12.93
N ASN A 286 8.48 0.42 13.13
CA ASN A 286 9.80 -0.04 12.71
C ASN A 286 10.09 -1.46 13.23
N VAL A 287 10.44 -2.37 12.30
CA VAL A 287 10.80 -3.77 12.60
C VAL A 287 12.32 -4.03 12.55
N LEU A 288 13.12 -3.04 12.13
CA LEU A 288 14.58 -3.16 12.02
C LEU A 288 15.28 -3.06 13.38
N GLY A 289 14.58 -2.62 14.43
CA GLY A 289 15.17 -2.39 15.74
C GLY A 289 15.98 -1.09 15.78
N ASP A 290 17.28 -1.16 16.10
CA ASP A 290 18.15 0.03 16.12
C ASP A 290 18.39 0.55 14.69
N VAL A 291 17.94 1.76 14.45
CA VAL A 291 18.10 2.49 13.17
C VAL A 291 19.02 3.69 13.28
N SER A 292 19.80 3.80 14.37
CA SER A 292 20.73 4.91 14.60
C SER A 292 21.82 5.04 13.54
N TRP A 293 22.07 3.96 12.79
CA TRP A 293 23.01 3.94 11.65
C TRP A 293 22.47 4.67 10.43
N ILE A 294 21.15 4.83 10.28
CA ILE A 294 20.54 5.60 9.19
C ILE A 294 20.69 7.09 9.53
N GLN A 295 21.44 7.80 8.71
CA GLN A 295 21.71 9.22 8.92
C GLN A 295 21.32 10.00 7.67
N PRO A 296 20.17 10.67 7.67
CA PRO A 296 19.77 11.55 6.57
C PRO A 296 20.79 12.64 6.31
N GLY A 297 20.96 13.03 5.06
CA GLY A 297 21.92 14.06 4.69
C GLY A 297 21.73 14.57 3.27
N LYS A 298 22.39 15.69 2.97
CA LYS A 298 22.44 16.22 1.62
C LYS A 298 23.44 15.44 0.79
N PHE A 299 23.11 15.19 -0.47
CA PHE A 299 24.02 14.58 -1.43
C PHE A 299 23.97 15.33 -2.76
N ILE A 300 24.97 15.09 -3.60
CA ILE A 300 25.03 15.54 -4.99
C ILE A 300 25.12 14.32 -5.90
N GLY A 301 24.61 14.45 -7.12
CA GLY A 301 24.61 13.38 -8.11
C GLY A 301 25.35 13.77 -9.37
N ILE A 302 26.19 12.86 -9.88
CA ILE A 302 26.93 13.06 -11.12
C ILE A 302 26.02 13.09 -12.37
N TRP A 303 24.82 12.52 -12.26
CA TRP A 303 23.83 12.41 -13.33
C TRP A 303 23.36 13.76 -13.91
N TRP A 304 23.50 14.85 -13.16
CA TRP A 304 23.04 16.16 -13.59
C TRP A 304 23.72 16.64 -14.87
N GLU A 305 25.02 16.38 -15.01
CA GLU A 305 25.78 16.70 -16.23
C GLU A 305 25.34 15.87 -17.44
N MET A 306 24.78 14.67 -17.19
CA MET A 306 24.24 13.83 -18.26
C MET A 306 22.89 14.38 -18.76
N PHE A 307 22.07 14.92 -17.87
CA PHE A 307 20.83 15.60 -18.26
C PHE A 307 21.09 16.88 -19.07
N HIS A 308 22.21 17.55 -18.83
CA HIS A 308 22.62 18.71 -19.63
C HIS A 308 23.35 18.32 -20.93
N GLU A 309 23.48 17.01 -21.22
CA GLU A 309 24.14 16.47 -22.42
C GLU A 309 25.63 16.83 -22.54
N ASP A 310 26.24 17.36 -21.49
CA ASP A 310 27.67 17.57 -21.42
C ASP A 310 28.41 16.25 -21.33
N TRP A 311 27.85 15.29 -20.57
CA TRP A 311 28.32 13.93 -20.41
C TRP A 311 27.23 12.91 -20.80
N THR A 312 27.59 11.61 -20.79
CA THR A 312 26.71 10.49 -21.05
C THR A 312 26.80 9.43 -19.95
N TRP A 313 25.73 8.67 -19.73
CA TRP A 313 25.79 7.44 -18.92
C TRP A 313 26.57 6.34 -19.63
N ALA A 314 26.47 6.29 -20.97
CA ALA A 314 27.16 5.32 -21.82
C ALA A 314 28.65 5.56 -21.85
N SER A 315 29.40 4.47 -22.10
CA SER A 315 30.85 4.52 -22.26
C SER A 315 31.30 5.40 -23.42
N GLY A 316 32.56 5.79 -23.44
CA GLY A 316 33.17 6.56 -24.54
C GLY A 316 33.72 7.93 -24.12
N ALA A 317 33.97 8.79 -25.11
CA ALA A 317 34.71 10.05 -24.89
C ALA A 317 33.97 11.06 -23.98
N LYS A 318 32.65 10.94 -23.85
CA LYS A 318 31.83 11.77 -22.97
C LYS A 318 31.35 11.02 -21.72
N HIS A 319 31.89 9.87 -21.38
CA HIS A 319 31.46 9.10 -20.21
C HIS A 319 31.59 9.95 -18.94
N GLY A 320 30.46 10.14 -18.24
CA GLY A 320 30.40 10.99 -17.05
C GLY A 320 30.88 10.28 -15.80
N ALA A 321 30.60 8.99 -15.65
CA ALA A 321 30.95 8.22 -14.47
C ALA A 321 32.36 7.64 -14.56
N THR A 322 33.38 8.52 -14.72
CA THR A 322 34.79 8.11 -14.65
C THR A 322 35.35 8.24 -13.23
N THR A 323 36.40 7.51 -12.92
CA THR A 323 37.12 7.63 -11.64
C THR A 323 37.54 9.07 -11.35
N GLU A 324 37.99 9.80 -12.38
CA GLU A 324 38.43 11.20 -12.24
C GLU A 324 37.26 12.12 -11.90
N HIS A 325 36.16 12.02 -12.63
CA HIS A 325 34.97 12.82 -12.37
C HIS A 325 34.38 12.54 -11.00
N ALA A 326 34.27 11.27 -10.61
CA ALA A 326 33.80 10.90 -9.29
C ALA A 326 34.63 11.53 -8.16
N LYS A 327 35.95 11.52 -8.28
CA LYS A 327 36.84 12.20 -7.30
C LYS A 327 36.63 13.71 -7.23
N ARG A 328 36.39 14.38 -8.38
CA ARG A 328 36.05 15.82 -8.40
C ARG A 328 34.74 16.09 -7.66
N TYR A 329 33.70 15.29 -7.84
CA TYR A 329 32.44 15.40 -7.10
C TYR A 329 32.60 15.13 -5.62
N ILE A 330 33.45 14.15 -5.24
CA ILE A 330 33.79 13.86 -3.85
C ILE A 330 34.53 15.06 -3.21
N ASP A 331 35.48 15.68 -3.89
CA ASP A 331 36.16 16.88 -3.40
C ASP A 331 35.20 18.07 -3.21
N PHE A 332 34.26 18.24 -4.14
CA PHE A 332 33.22 19.27 -4.02
C PHE A 332 32.29 18.96 -2.82
N ALA A 333 31.84 17.72 -2.68
CA ALA A 333 31.00 17.29 -1.57
C ALA A 333 31.68 17.54 -0.23
N ALA A 334 32.94 17.13 -0.08
CA ALA A 334 33.74 17.39 1.13
C ALA A 334 33.86 18.87 1.44
N LYS A 335 34.20 19.70 0.44
CA LYS A 335 34.35 21.14 0.59
C LYS A 335 33.05 21.84 1.02
N HIS A 336 31.90 21.37 0.55
CA HIS A 336 30.60 22.00 0.77
C HIS A 336 29.75 21.28 1.78
N HIS A 337 30.32 20.34 2.54
CA HIS A 337 29.66 19.59 3.60
C HIS A 337 28.43 18.78 3.13
N PHE A 338 28.45 18.26 1.92
CA PHE A 338 27.51 17.22 1.49
C PHE A 338 27.93 15.89 2.09
N ARG A 339 26.95 15.12 2.54
CA ARG A 339 27.20 13.81 3.12
C ARG A 339 27.62 12.78 2.08
N GLY A 340 27.02 12.83 0.89
CA GLY A 340 27.20 11.79 -0.11
C GLY A 340 27.31 12.28 -1.55
N VAL A 341 27.82 11.39 -2.39
CA VAL A 341 27.85 11.50 -3.85
C VAL A 341 27.16 10.30 -4.45
N LEU A 342 26.09 10.53 -5.23
CA LEU A 342 25.42 9.52 -6.04
C LEU A 342 26.14 9.40 -7.38
N ILE A 343 26.49 8.17 -7.75
CA ILE A 343 27.19 7.90 -9.02
C ILE A 343 26.33 6.96 -9.86
N GLU A 344 25.72 7.50 -10.89
CA GLU A 344 25.01 6.76 -11.95
C GLU A 344 25.97 6.53 -13.12
N GLY A 345 25.75 5.50 -13.92
CA GLY A 345 26.55 5.23 -15.12
C GLY A 345 27.88 4.50 -14.85
N TRP A 346 28.17 4.11 -13.62
CA TRP A 346 29.45 3.49 -13.26
C TRP A 346 29.64 2.06 -13.78
N ASN A 347 28.52 1.33 -13.95
CA ASN A 347 28.48 -0.11 -14.27
C ASN A 347 28.10 -0.36 -15.73
N GLU A 348 28.49 -1.53 -16.26
CA GLU A 348 28.13 -1.93 -17.63
C GLU A 348 26.60 -2.06 -17.79
N GLY A 349 26.08 -1.71 -18.98
CA GLY A 349 24.68 -1.82 -19.38
C GLY A 349 24.12 -0.56 -20.02
N TRP A 350 24.69 0.61 -19.75
CA TRP A 350 24.19 1.90 -20.26
C TRP A 350 24.46 2.13 -21.76
N ASP A 351 25.29 1.30 -22.40
CA ASP A 351 25.52 1.36 -23.86
C ASP A 351 24.38 0.74 -24.67
N SER A 352 23.44 0.07 -24.01
CA SER A 352 22.24 -0.54 -24.60
C SER A 352 21.07 0.43 -24.69
N ASN A 353 19.94 -0.05 -25.19
CA ASN A 353 18.64 0.66 -25.07
C ASN A 353 18.08 0.49 -23.64
N TRP A 354 18.81 0.94 -22.65
CA TRP A 354 18.56 0.69 -21.23
C TRP A 354 17.18 1.18 -20.76
N ALA A 355 16.64 2.24 -21.34
CA ALA A 355 15.32 2.77 -20.99
C ALA A 355 14.16 1.86 -21.43
N GLY A 356 14.41 0.90 -22.33
CA GLY A 356 13.40 -0.05 -22.81
C GLY A 356 13.76 -1.53 -22.58
N ASP A 357 15.01 -1.79 -22.17
CA ASP A 357 15.51 -3.16 -21.93
C ASP A 357 16.67 -3.13 -20.94
N GLY A 358 16.39 -3.45 -19.69
CA GLY A 358 17.39 -3.51 -18.61
C GLY A 358 18.24 -4.77 -18.57
N SER A 359 18.06 -5.71 -19.49
CA SER A 359 18.72 -7.03 -19.46
C SER A 359 20.26 -6.98 -19.57
N ALA A 360 20.80 -5.88 -20.11
CA ALA A 360 22.23 -5.67 -20.26
C ALA A 360 22.93 -5.17 -19.00
N PHE A 361 22.20 -4.75 -17.95
CA PHE A 361 22.82 -4.23 -16.74
C PHE A 361 23.55 -5.31 -15.95
N SER A 362 24.77 -4.96 -15.53
CA SER A 362 25.53 -5.69 -14.52
C SER A 362 25.66 -4.86 -13.25
N PHE A 363 25.26 -5.41 -12.11
CA PHE A 363 25.32 -4.70 -10.81
C PHE A 363 26.63 -4.95 -10.05
N THR A 364 27.60 -5.62 -10.68
CA THR A 364 28.91 -5.92 -10.09
C THR A 364 30.09 -5.54 -10.97
N LYS A 365 29.86 -5.19 -12.24
CA LYS A 365 30.91 -4.92 -13.19
C LYS A 365 30.98 -3.46 -13.61
N ALA A 366 32.01 -2.77 -13.23
CA ALA A 366 32.27 -1.38 -13.62
C ALA A 366 32.78 -1.28 -15.06
N TYR A 367 32.53 -0.11 -15.69
CA TYR A 367 33.22 0.25 -16.91
C TYR A 367 34.75 0.35 -16.69
N PRO A 368 35.58 0.14 -17.71
CA PRO A 368 37.05 0.11 -17.56
C PRO A 368 37.68 1.41 -17.05
N ASP A 369 37.03 2.53 -17.22
CA ASP A 369 37.44 3.87 -16.77
C ASP A 369 36.92 4.25 -15.37
N PHE A 370 36.22 3.32 -14.71
CA PHE A 370 35.67 3.51 -13.36
C PHE A 370 36.22 2.45 -12.39
N ASP A 371 37.05 2.89 -11.45
CA ASP A 371 37.59 2.05 -10.37
C ASP A 371 36.75 2.27 -9.09
N LEU A 372 35.69 1.47 -8.92
CA LEU A 372 34.79 1.58 -7.76
C LEU A 372 35.51 1.39 -6.41
N PRO A 373 36.42 0.43 -6.21
CA PRO A 373 37.22 0.32 -4.99
C PRO A 373 38.04 1.58 -4.69
N ALA A 374 38.71 2.16 -5.68
CA ALA A 374 39.54 3.36 -5.51
C ALA A 374 38.66 4.59 -5.20
N VAL A 375 37.50 4.73 -5.84
CA VAL A 375 36.53 5.81 -5.58
C VAL A 375 35.98 5.69 -4.16
N ALA A 376 35.56 4.50 -3.72
CA ALA A 376 35.05 4.27 -2.37
C ALA A 376 36.14 4.57 -1.29
N ALA A 377 37.38 4.15 -1.53
CA ALA A 377 38.50 4.45 -0.63
C ALA A 377 38.77 5.96 -0.55
N TYR A 378 38.72 6.67 -1.69
CA TYR A 378 38.91 8.12 -1.74
C TYR A 378 37.81 8.87 -1.01
N ALA A 379 36.56 8.47 -1.21
CA ALA A 379 35.42 9.08 -0.52
C ALA A 379 35.54 8.94 1.00
N ARG A 380 35.90 7.75 1.50
CA ARG A 380 36.16 7.54 2.95
C ARG A 380 37.29 8.45 3.47
N GLN A 381 38.37 8.62 2.71
CA GLN A 381 39.47 9.51 3.08
C GLN A 381 39.01 10.97 3.22
N LYS A 382 38.02 11.39 2.41
CA LYS A 382 37.46 12.74 2.41
C LYS A 382 36.29 12.91 3.39
N GLY A 383 35.84 11.84 4.06
CA GLY A 383 34.67 11.86 4.93
C GLY A 383 33.33 12.00 4.19
N VAL A 384 33.28 11.53 2.95
CA VAL A 384 32.10 11.54 2.08
C VAL A 384 31.64 10.11 1.83
N HIS A 385 30.33 9.86 1.83
CA HIS A 385 29.75 8.56 1.50
C HIS A 385 29.52 8.44 -0.02
N ILE A 386 29.68 7.24 -0.55
CA ILE A 386 29.18 6.93 -1.88
C ILE A 386 27.74 6.43 -1.72
N ILE A 387 26.85 6.93 -2.55
CA ILE A 387 25.53 6.37 -2.76
C ILE A 387 25.60 5.53 -4.02
N GLY A 388 25.44 4.24 -3.88
CA GLY A 388 25.41 3.30 -5.00
C GLY A 388 24.18 3.52 -5.87
N HIS A 389 24.22 3.07 -7.10
CA HIS A 389 23.11 3.11 -8.03
C HIS A 389 22.89 1.78 -8.69
N HIS A 390 21.66 1.31 -8.67
CA HIS A 390 21.17 0.15 -9.40
C HIS A 390 20.06 0.58 -10.34
N GLU A 391 20.37 0.82 -11.61
CA GLU A 391 19.37 1.04 -12.64
C GLU A 391 18.83 -0.28 -13.15
N THR A 392 17.52 -0.47 -13.12
CA THR A 392 16.92 -1.73 -13.59
C THR A 392 16.52 -1.68 -15.06
N GLY A 393 16.32 -0.48 -15.62
CA GLY A 393 15.76 -0.30 -16.96
C GLY A 393 14.40 -0.98 -17.13
N GLY A 394 13.70 -1.25 -16.02
CA GLY A 394 12.43 -1.99 -16.00
C GLY A 394 12.57 -3.51 -16.04
N ASP A 395 13.77 -4.08 -16.14
CA ASP A 395 13.99 -5.54 -16.05
C ASP A 395 14.23 -5.98 -14.61
N THR A 396 13.14 -6.17 -13.89
CA THR A 396 13.13 -6.63 -12.50
C THR A 396 13.78 -8.00 -12.36
N SER A 397 13.57 -8.90 -13.32
CA SER A 397 14.11 -10.26 -13.27
C SER A 397 15.63 -10.27 -13.35
N ASN A 398 16.24 -9.45 -14.23
CA ASN A 398 17.68 -9.29 -14.29
C ASN A 398 18.23 -8.69 -12.99
N TYR A 399 17.54 -7.69 -12.42
CA TYR A 399 17.94 -7.10 -11.15
C TYR A 399 17.89 -8.09 -10.00
N GLU A 400 16.79 -8.81 -9.82
CA GLU A 400 16.62 -9.77 -8.72
C GLU A 400 17.66 -10.90 -8.80
N ALA A 401 17.97 -11.37 -10.00
CA ALA A 401 19.00 -12.41 -10.18
C ALA A 401 20.40 -11.96 -9.70
N GLN A 402 20.69 -10.67 -9.71
CA GLN A 402 22.02 -10.11 -9.37
C GLN A 402 21.99 -9.29 -8.06
N MET A 403 20.84 -8.99 -7.49
CA MET A 403 20.66 -8.07 -6.36
C MET A 403 21.55 -8.43 -5.16
N GLY A 404 21.56 -9.71 -4.77
CA GLY A 404 22.42 -10.19 -3.68
C GLY A 404 23.89 -9.88 -3.91
N ALA A 405 24.42 -10.22 -5.09
CA ALA A 405 25.83 -9.95 -5.42
C ALA A 405 26.14 -8.45 -5.52
N GLY A 406 25.19 -7.63 -5.99
CA GLY A 406 25.34 -6.17 -6.05
C GLY A 406 25.43 -5.56 -4.65
N PHE A 407 24.57 -5.98 -3.72
CA PHE A 407 24.65 -5.53 -2.32
C PHE A 407 25.90 -6.04 -1.60
N ASP A 408 26.34 -7.29 -1.83
CA ASP A 408 27.58 -7.83 -1.28
C ASP A 408 28.79 -7.01 -1.72
N LEU A 409 28.84 -6.60 -3.00
CA LEU A 409 29.88 -5.71 -3.51
C LEU A 409 29.90 -4.39 -2.75
N TYR A 410 28.75 -3.73 -2.61
CA TYR A 410 28.65 -2.46 -1.90
C TYR A 410 29.03 -2.60 -0.43
N GLN A 411 28.56 -3.62 0.24
CA GLN A 411 28.93 -3.90 1.64
C GLN A 411 30.44 -4.11 1.79
N SER A 412 31.07 -4.86 0.89
CA SER A 412 32.52 -5.10 0.91
C SER A 412 33.34 -3.82 0.79
N LEU A 413 32.79 -2.80 0.13
CA LEU A 413 33.41 -1.49 -0.10
C LEU A 413 32.99 -0.43 0.94
N GLY A 414 32.10 -0.78 1.89
CA GLY A 414 31.58 0.15 2.89
C GLY A 414 30.66 1.21 2.29
N ILE A 415 29.94 0.89 1.22
CA ILE A 415 28.88 1.68 0.63
C ILE A 415 27.57 1.26 1.33
N ASP A 416 26.93 2.20 2.03
CA ASP A 416 25.83 1.96 2.95
C ASP A 416 24.49 2.57 2.50
N ALA A 417 24.46 3.16 1.33
CA ALA A 417 23.26 3.72 0.73
C ALA A 417 23.18 3.40 -0.77
N VAL A 418 21.98 3.10 -1.25
CA VAL A 418 21.69 2.75 -2.66
C VAL A 418 20.47 3.52 -3.14
N LYS A 419 20.54 4.07 -4.34
CA LYS A 419 19.38 4.49 -5.13
C LYS A 419 19.09 3.40 -6.16
N THR A 420 17.87 2.89 -6.20
CA THR A 420 17.40 2.00 -7.25
C THR A 420 16.60 2.81 -8.27
N GLY A 421 16.90 2.65 -9.55
CA GLY A 421 16.17 3.29 -10.64
C GLY A 421 15.02 2.43 -11.14
N TYR A 422 14.26 2.97 -12.04
CA TYR A 422 13.04 2.50 -12.69
C TYR A 422 12.65 1.03 -12.47
N VAL A 423 11.66 0.80 -11.61
CA VAL A 423 11.03 -0.51 -11.43
C VAL A 423 9.68 -0.48 -12.14
N THR A 424 9.46 -1.40 -13.06
CA THR A 424 8.20 -1.51 -13.82
C THR A 424 7.06 -1.93 -12.89
N ASP A 425 5.90 -1.29 -13.02
CA ASP A 425 4.70 -1.60 -12.24
C ASP A 425 3.65 -2.42 -13.00
N ALA A 426 3.83 -2.72 -14.31
CA ALA A 426 2.74 -3.26 -15.11
C ALA A 426 2.90 -4.68 -15.63
N ASP A 427 4.06 -5.14 -15.99
CA ASP A 427 4.16 -6.41 -16.73
C ASP A 427 5.01 -7.47 -16.02
N GLN A 428 5.55 -7.16 -14.87
CA GLN A 428 6.64 -7.95 -14.30
C GLN A 428 6.44 -8.29 -12.85
N ILE A 429 5.21 -8.49 -12.44
CA ILE A 429 5.02 -8.91 -11.08
C ILE A 429 5.31 -10.39 -10.98
N HIS A 430 6.48 -10.67 -10.53
CA HIS A 430 6.94 -11.98 -10.10
C HIS A 430 6.89 -12.11 -8.58
N HIS A 431 5.98 -11.39 -7.95
CA HIS A 431 5.88 -11.35 -6.48
C HIS A 431 4.75 -12.20 -5.96
#